data_03dd9444c6ad0f0e7b60e1e5791bb05e
#
_entry.id   03dd9444c6ad0f0e7b60e1e5791bb05e
#
_cell.length_a   1.000
_cell.length_b   1.000
_cell.length_c   1.000
_cell.angle_alpha   90.00
_cell.angle_beta   90.00
_cell.angle_gamma   90.00
#
_symmetry.space_group_name_H-M   'P 1'
#
loop_
_entity.id
_entity.type
_entity.pdbx_description
1 polymer ?
#
loop_
_entity_poly.entity_id
_entity_poly.type
_entity_poly.pdbx_seq_one_letter_code
_entity_poly.pdbx_strand_id
1 'polypeptide(L)'
;DAIVAILFPDTTGCPIVQGAFEQGLTDIPWYFTDGVKDSATLIECSQGALEGFKGVAPGVSESAALESFKALYSAATNGENETFIFAPQAYDAAMLMILSAIANGTDGKSIAGGMIAASGGGTPCIGAECIDLALAGEDFDYVGASGPIDLDANGDPTAGTYDIYQIQGSD
;
A
#
# COMPACT_ATOMS: atom_id res chain seq x y z
N ASP A 1 -9.09 20.14 -20.59
CA ASP A 1 -7.80 19.44 -20.64
C ASP A 1 -7.34 19.17 -19.20
N ALA A 2 -6.60 18.08 -18.97
CA ALA A 2 -6.01 17.73 -17.69
C ALA A 2 -4.70 16.98 -17.92
N ILE A 3 -3.81 16.99 -16.93
CA ILE A 3 -2.54 16.27 -16.95
C ILE A 3 -2.61 15.15 -15.91
N VAL A 4 -2.30 13.92 -16.31
CA VAL A 4 -2.07 12.81 -15.39
C VAL A 4 -0.57 12.61 -15.31
N ALA A 5 -0.01 12.78 -14.10
CA ALA A 5 1.43 12.76 -13.86
C ALA A 5 1.81 11.55 -12.98
N ILE A 6 2.54 10.61 -13.56
CA ILE A 6 3.13 9.46 -12.86
C ILE A 6 4.58 9.80 -12.58
N LEU A 7 4.86 10.27 -11.36
CA LEU A 7 6.14 10.84 -10.99
C LEU A 7 6.67 10.25 -9.68
N PHE A 8 8.00 10.27 -9.56
CA PHE A 8 8.70 10.04 -8.31
C PHE A 8 9.58 11.28 -8.02
N PRO A 9 9.37 11.99 -6.91
CA PRO A 9 9.98 13.29 -6.63
C PRO A 9 11.50 13.28 -6.69
N ASP A 10 12.12 12.26 -6.12
CA ASP A 10 13.57 12.17 -5.95
C ASP A 10 14.35 11.95 -7.25
N THR A 11 13.66 11.63 -8.34
CA THR A 11 14.30 11.35 -9.63
C THR A 11 13.94 12.38 -10.70
N THR A 12 12.66 12.45 -11.05
CA THR A 12 12.19 13.23 -12.21
C THR A 12 11.06 14.19 -11.89
N GLY A 13 10.40 14.02 -10.74
CA GLY A 13 9.19 14.78 -10.39
C GLY A 13 9.43 16.28 -10.33
N CYS A 14 10.41 16.72 -9.56
CA CYS A 14 10.71 18.15 -9.40
C CYS A 14 11.09 18.85 -10.70
N PRO A 15 12.04 18.36 -11.52
CA PRO A 15 12.36 19.00 -12.80
C PRO A 15 11.18 19.08 -13.77
N ILE A 16 10.33 18.06 -13.80
CA ILE A 16 9.14 18.03 -14.66
C ILE A 16 8.14 19.09 -14.21
N VAL A 17 7.84 19.14 -12.91
CA VAL A 17 6.88 20.10 -12.36
C VAL A 17 7.38 21.53 -12.55
N GLN A 18 8.63 21.81 -12.22
CA GLN A 18 9.24 23.14 -12.40
C GLN A 18 9.21 23.56 -13.87
N GLY A 19 9.66 22.70 -14.79
CA GLY A 19 9.68 23.01 -16.21
C GLY A 19 8.28 23.18 -16.82
N ALA A 20 7.29 22.48 -16.32
CA ALA A 20 5.90 22.66 -16.72
C ALA A 20 5.34 24.00 -16.26
N PHE A 21 5.67 24.42 -15.05
CA PHE A 21 5.22 25.69 -14.49
C PHE A 21 5.89 26.90 -15.17
N GLU A 22 7.16 26.79 -15.51
CA GLU A 22 7.86 27.81 -16.32
C GLU A 22 7.20 28.00 -17.70
N GLN A 23 6.53 26.97 -18.21
CA GLN A 23 5.79 27.01 -19.47
C GLN A 23 4.30 27.39 -19.32
N GLY A 24 3.86 27.76 -18.13
CA GLY A 24 2.50 28.22 -17.85
C GLY A 24 1.45 27.10 -17.79
N LEU A 25 1.84 25.86 -17.47
CA LEU A 25 0.92 24.72 -17.35
C LEU A 25 0.29 24.59 -15.96
N THR A 26 0.41 25.58 -15.11
CA THR A 26 -0.20 25.61 -13.77
C THR A 26 -1.72 25.75 -13.76
N ASP A 27 -2.27 26.37 -14.82
CA ASP A 27 -3.72 26.59 -14.95
C ASP A 27 -4.48 25.32 -15.41
N ILE A 28 -3.75 24.27 -15.78
CA ILE A 28 -4.30 22.99 -16.15
C ILE A 28 -4.37 22.11 -14.91
N PRO A 29 -5.51 21.45 -14.60
CA PRO A 29 -5.57 20.56 -13.44
C PRO A 29 -4.65 19.36 -13.63
N TRP A 30 -3.86 19.07 -12.61
CA TRP A 30 -2.98 17.90 -12.54
C TRP A 30 -3.55 16.85 -11.59
N TYR A 31 -3.41 15.59 -12.00
CA TYR A 31 -3.75 14.43 -11.20
C TYR A 31 -2.53 13.54 -11.05
N PHE A 32 -2.24 13.13 -9.83
CA PHE A 32 -1.05 12.37 -9.48
C PHE A 32 -1.38 10.93 -9.09
N THR A 33 -0.34 10.09 -9.10
CA THR A 33 -0.39 8.74 -8.56
C THR A 33 0.30 8.67 -7.19
N ASP A 34 0.39 7.48 -6.65
CA ASP A 34 0.94 7.13 -5.35
C ASP A 34 2.36 7.64 -5.09
N GLY A 35 3.21 7.71 -6.13
CA GLY A 35 4.62 8.06 -5.99
C GLY A 35 4.90 9.46 -5.45
N VAL A 36 3.90 10.34 -5.38
CA VAL A 36 4.04 11.71 -4.86
C VAL A 36 3.19 11.99 -3.62
N LYS A 37 2.45 10.97 -3.12
CA LYS A 37 1.67 11.12 -1.91
C LYS A 37 2.61 11.45 -0.73
N ASP A 38 2.25 12.49 0.03
CA ASP A 38 2.99 12.97 1.22
C ASP A 38 4.49 13.29 0.95
N SER A 39 4.83 13.65 -0.29
CA SER A 39 6.19 14.00 -0.67
C SER A 39 6.55 15.43 -0.28
N ALA A 40 7.29 15.59 0.81
CA ALA A 40 7.87 16.87 1.20
C ALA A 40 8.76 17.46 0.09
N THR A 41 9.55 16.63 -0.58
CA THR A 41 10.42 17.04 -1.71
C THR A 41 9.64 17.69 -2.83
N LEU A 42 8.49 17.12 -3.23
CA LEU A 42 7.67 17.69 -4.30
C LEU A 42 6.99 18.99 -3.86
N ILE A 43 6.53 19.06 -2.62
CA ILE A 43 5.94 20.26 -2.03
C ILE A 43 6.97 21.41 -2.03
N GLU A 44 8.17 21.16 -1.53
CA GLU A 44 9.24 22.15 -1.49
C GLU A 44 9.63 22.63 -2.90
N CYS A 45 9.90 21.72 -3.82
CA CYS A 45 10.38 22.09 -5.17
C CYS A 45 9.32 22.77 -6.02
N SER A 46 8.04 22.54 -5.75
CA SER A 46 6.93 23.21 -6.43
C SER A 46 6.61 24.59 -5.89
N GLN A 47 7.21 24.98 -4.75
CA GLN A 47 6.98 26.28 -4.09
C GLN A 47 5.48 26.60 -3.89
N GLY A 48 4.69 25.58 -3.55
CA GLY A 48 3.25 25.69 -3.33
C GLY A 48 2.39 25.64 -4.60
N ALA A 49 2.99 25.57 -5.79
CA ALA A 49 2.23 25.58 -7.05
C ALA A 49 1.36 24.32 -7.26
N LEU A 50 1.60 23.26 -6.50
CA LEU A 50 0.79 22.02 -6.52
C LEU A 50 -0.32 22.01 -5.49
N GLU A 51 -0.45 23.03 -4.65
CA GLU A 51 -1.46 23.04 -3.60
C GLU A 51 -2.87 22.92 -4.19
N GLY A 52 -3.66 22.03 -3.58
CA GLY A 52 -5.03 21.75 -4.01
C GLY A 52 -5.14 20.69 -5.12
N PHE A 53 -4.05 20.32 -5.79
CA PHE A 53 -4.08 19.22 -6.77
C PHE A 53 -4.29 17.88 -6.08
N LYS A 54 -4.82 16.91 -6.83
CA LYS A 54 -5.25 15.61 -6.29
C LYS A 54 -4.48 14.46 -6.89
N GLY A 55 -4.44 13.38 -6.15
CA GLY A 55 -3.90 12.12 -6.62
C GLY A 55 -4.63 10.92 -6.04
N VAL A 56 -4.25 9.75 -6.53
CA VAL A 56 -4.78 8.46 -6.08
C VAL A 56 -3.60 7.61 -5.60
N ALA A 57 -3.77 6.96 -4.46
CA ALA A 57 -2.78 6.03 -3.92
C ALA A 57 -3.46 4.79 -3.34
N PRO A 58 -2.76 3.66 -3.20
CA PRO A 58 -3.26 2.56 -2.39
C PRO A 58 -3.63 3.04 -1.00
N GLY A 59 -4.84 2.71 -0.58
CA GLY A 59 -5.39 3.04 0.72
C GLY A 59 -5.52 1.81 1.62
N VAL A 60 -6.17 2.01 2.74
CA VAL A 60 -6.51 0.95 3.70
C VAL A 60 -7.94 1.14 4.19
N SER A 61 -8.57 0.05 4.60
CA SER A 61 -9.88 0.08 5.26
C SER A 61 -9.69 -0.06 6.76
N GLU A 62 -10.37 0.77 7.55
CA GLU A 62 -10.37 0.65 9.01
C GLU A 62 -10.88 -0.75 9.42
N SER A 63 -10.07 -1.48 10.16
CA SER A 63 -10.33 -2.87 10.54
C SER A 63 -9.50 -3.28 11.76
N ALA A 64 -9.90 -4.38 12.41
CA ALA A 64 -9.11 -4.97 13.48
C ALA A 64 -7.72 -5.43 13.02
N ALA A 65 -7.60 -5.88 11.76
CA ALA A 65 -6.32 -6.27 11.17
C ALA A 65 -5.38 -5.07 10.99
N LEU A 66 -5.91 -3.93 10.51
CA LEU A 66 -5.14 -2.68 10.41
C LEU A 66 -4.68 -2.19 11.78
N GLU A 67 -5.54 -2.20 12.80
CA GLU A 67 -5.17 -1.77 14.15
C GLU A 67 -4.09 -2.69 14.77
N SER A 68 -4.19 -4.00 14.55
CA SER A 68 -3.15 -4.95 14.96
C SER A 68 -1.83 -4.66 14.26
N PHE A 69 -1.84 -4.41 12.96
CA PHE A 69 -0.65 -4.02 12.20
C PHE A 69 -0.04 -2.71 12.72
N LYS A 70 -0.83 -1.65 12.94
CA LYS A 70 -0.35 -0.37 13.45
C LYS A 70 0.38 -0.53 14.79
N ALA A 71 -0.18 -1.35 15.69
CA ALA A 71 0.44 -1.64 16.98
C ALA A 71 1.80 -2.36 16.83
N LEU A 72 1.88 -3.37 15.97
CA LEU A 72 3.12 -4.09 15.68
C LEU A 72 4.17 -3.20 15.02
N TYR A 73 3.76 -2.39 14.04
CA TYR A 73 4.63 -1.48 13.31
C TYR A 73 5.21 -0.39 14.22
N SER A 74 4.36 0.24 15.04
CA SER A 74 4.81 1.22 16.03
C SER A 74 5.80 0.61 17.04
N ALA A 75 5.55 -0.61 17.51
CA ALA A 75 6.48 -1.31 18.39
C ALA A 75 7.82 -1.62 17.71
N ALA A 76 7.80 -2.05 16.45
CA ALA A 76 8.99 -2.38 15.66
C ALA A 76 9.85 -1.14 15.31
N THR A 77 9.21 0.01 15.12
CA THR A 77 9.88 1.28 14.76
C THR A 77 10.13 2.19 15.97
N ASN A 78 9.82 1.75 17.19
CA ASN A 78 9.86 2.56 18.43
C ASN A 78 9.05 3.86 18.32
N GLY A 79 7.98 3.87 17.50
CA GLY A 79 7.16 5.05 17.23
C GLY A 79 7.84 6.11 16.35
N GLU A 80 8.99 5.81 15.76
CA GLU A 80 9.74 6.79 14.95
C GLU A 80 9.18 6.98 13.54
N ASN A 81 8.34 6.06 13.08
CA ASN A 81 7.77 6.10 11.74
C ASN A 81 6.26 5.85 11.80
N GLU A 82 5.49 6.89 11.50
CA GLU A 82 4.03 6.86 11.50
C GLU A 82 3.42 6.93 10.09
N THR A 83 4.27 6.98 9.05
CA THR A 83 3.79 6.90 7.67
C THR A 83 3.51 5.46 7.29
N PHE A 84 2.25 5.17 6.98
CA PHE A 84 1.79 3.81 6.63
C PHE A 84 1.62 3.60 5.12
N ILE A 85 2.20 4.47 4.28
CA ILE A 85 2.13 4.33 2.82
C ILE A 85 2.80 3.03 2.42
N PHE A 86 2.06 2.14 1.76
CA PHE A 86 2.45 0.78 1.34
C PHE A 86 2.85 -0.19 2.47
N ALA A 87 2.98 0.25 3.72
CA ALA A 87 3.43 -0.61 4.80
C ALA A 87 2.43 -1.74 5.12
N PRO A 88 1.10 -1.50 5.21
CA PRO A 88 0.12 -2.58 5.36
C PRO A 88 0.14 -3.57 4.20
N GLN A 89 0.23 -3.10 2.95
CA GLN A 89 0.28 -3.95 1.76
C GLN A 89 1.55 -4.82 1.73
N ALA A 90 2.70 -4.26 2.10
CA ALA A 90 3.96 -5.00 2.20
C ALA A 90 3.91 -6.06 3.31
N TYR A 91 3.28 -5.73 4.45
CA TYR A 91 3.05 -6.67 5.54
C TYR A 91 2.16 -7.83 5.10
N ASP A 92 1.06 -7.55 4.42
CA ASP A 92 0.13 -8.58 3.92
C ASP A 92 0.80 -9.50 2.90
N ALA A 93 1.59 -8.94 1.98
CA ALA A 93 2.36 -9.73 1.02
C ALA A 93 3.35 -10.68 1.73
N ALA A 94 4.02 -10.21 2.77
CA ALA A 94 4.92 -11.04 3.58
C ALA A 94 4.15 -12.11 4.35
N MET A 95 3.01 -11.77 4.94
CA MET A 95 2.16 -12.72 5.67
C MET A 95 1.65 -13.84 4.77
N LEU A 96 1.15 -13.53 3.56
CA LEU A 96 0.72 -14.54 2.60
C LEU A 96 1.86 -15.52 2.24
N MET A 97 3.08 -15.00 2.02
CA MET A 97 4.24 -15.86 1.75
C MET A 97 4.58 -16.75 2.95
N ILE A 98 4.56 -16.21 4.17
CA ILE A 98 4.84 -16.97 5.41
C ILE A 98 3.79 -18.06 5.63
N LEU A 99 2.52 -17.72 5.54
CA LEU A 99 1.41 -18.66 5.74
C LEU A 99 1.43 -19.77 4.69
N SER A 100 1.68 -19.41 3.43
CA SER A 100 1.84 -20.39 2.36
C SER A 100 3.07 -21.29 2.60
N ALA A 101 4.19 -20.75 3.06
CA ALA A 101 5.39 -21.54 3.37
C ALA A 101 5.14 -22.55 4.49
N ILE A 102 4.39 -22.17 5.53
CA ILE A 102 4.03 -23.05 6.65
C ILE A 102 3.12 -24.18 6.15
N ALA A 103 2.10 -23.85 5.36
CA ALA A 103 1.08 -24.82 4.92
C ALA A 103 1.58 -25.73 3.77
N ASN A 104 2.44 -25.26 2.87
CA ASN A 104 2.73 -25.93 1.60
C ASN A 104 4.21 -26.26 1.39
N GLY A 105 5.12 -25.71 2.18
CA GLY A 105 6.56 -25.92 2.06
C GLY A 105 7.32 -24.66 1.66
N THR A 106 8.64 -24.65 1.88
CA THR A 106 9.50 -23.47 1.87
C THR A 106 10.20 -23.18 0.53
N ASP A 107 10.03 -24.03 -0.48
CA ASP A 107 10.55 -23.73 -1.81
C ASP A 107 9.63 -22.74 -2.56
N GLY A 108 10.19 -21.94 -3.45
CA GLY A 108 9.47 -20.87 -4.13
C GLY A 108 8.24 -21.32 -4.92
N LYS A 109 8.21 -22.54 -5.43
CA LYS A 109 7.08 -23.10 -6.17
C LYS A 109 5.94 -23.45 -5.21
N SER A 110 6.25 -24.05 -4.07
CA SER A 110 5.29 -24.38 -3.03
C SER A 110 4.67 -23.12 -2.42
N ILE A 111 5.49 -22.10 -2.14
CA ILE A 111 5.00 -20.80 -1.65
C ILE A 111 4.06 -20.17 -2.68
N ALA A 112 4.49 -20.01 -3.92
CA ALA A 112 3.65 -19.39 -4.96
C ALA A 112 2.34 -20.15 -5.19
N GLY A 113 2.39 -21.49 -5.18
CA GLY A 113 1.21 -22.34 -5.37
C GLY A 113 0.20 -22.30 -4.23
N GLY A 114 0.62 -21.98 -3.01
CA GLY A 114 -0.24 -21.94 -1.84
C GLY A 114 -0.81 -20.57 -1.49
N MET A 115 -0.33 -19.48 -2.11
CA MET A 115 -0.76 -18.11 -1.75
C MET A 115 -2.26 -17.87 -1.96
N ILE A 116 -2.82 -18.42 -3.03
CA ILE A 116 -4.27 -18.28 -3.32
C ILE A 116 -5.09 -18.93 -2.19
N ALA A 117 -4.73 -20.14 -1.78
CA ALA A 117 -5.43 -20.83 -0.69
C ALA A 117 -5.23 -20.12 0.67
N ALA A 118 -4.09 -19.48 0.89
CA ALA A 118 -3.81 -18.73 2.10
C ALA A 118 -4.57 -17.39 2.16
N SER A 119 -5.06 -16.89 1.04
CA SER A 119 -5.75 -15.61 0.93
C SER A 119 -7.27 -15.70 1.04
N GLY A 120 -7.86 -16.90 1.15
CA GLY A 120 -9.31 -17.02 1.25
C GLY A 120 -9.79 -18.46 1.47
N GLY A 121 -11.02 -18.59 1.96
CA GLY A 121 -11.78 -19.84 1.92
C GLY A 121 -11.76 -20.70 3.18
N GLY A 122 -11.21 -20.25 4.28
CA GLY A 122 -11.18 -20.99 5.55
C GLY A 122 -11.79 -20.22 6.72
N THR A 123 -11.25 -20.44 7.91
CA THR A 123 -11.59 -19.68 9.10
C THR A 123 -10.93 -18.30 9.03
N PRO A 124 -11.70 -17.18 9.04
CA PRO A 124 -11.10 -15.85 9.03
C PRO A 124 -10.19 -15.63 10.23
N CYS A 125 -8.99 -15.13 9.99
CA CYS A 125 -7.99 -14.88 11.02
C CYS A 125 -7.11 -13.64 10.70
N ILE A 126 -6.45 -13.07 11.70
CA ILE A 126 -5.53 -11.94 11.57
C ILE A 126 -4.19 -12.23 12.23
N GLY A 127 -3.10 -11.78 11.62
CA GLY A 127 -1.77 -11.82 12.23
C GLY A 127 -1.34 -13.19 12.72
N ALA A 128 -0.97 -13.27 14.01
CA ALA A 128 -0.43 -14.49 14.63
C ALA A 128 -1.45 -15.65 14.69
N GLU A 129 -2.73 -15.35 14.79
CA GLU A 129 -3.79 -16.37 14.80
C GLU A 129 -3.75 -17.22 13.53
N CYS A 130 -3.51 -16.61 12.36
CA CYS A 130 -3.37 -17.33 11.11
C CYS A 130 -2.15 -18.27 11.12
N ILE A 131 -1.06 -17.85 11.75
CA ILE A 131 0.14 -18.69 11.91
C ILE A 131 -0.18 -19.93 12.76
N ASP A 132 -0.91 -19.75 13.85
CA ASP A 132 -1.30 -20.85 14.72
C ASP A 132 -2.20 -21.87 13.99
N LEU A 133 -3.19 -21.40 13.22
CA LEU A 133 -4.04 -22.25 12.38
C LEU A 133 -3.22 -23.00 11.31
N ALA A 134 -2.33 -22.29 10.61
CA ALA A 134 -1.47 -22.90 9.60
C ALA A 134 -0.54 -23.97 10.17
N LEU A 135 0.04 -23.75 11.36
CA LEU A 135 0.87 -24.73 12.08
C LEU A 135 0.06 -25.94 12.56
N ALA A 136 -1.21 -25.73 12.89
CA ALA A 136 -2.12 -26.81 13.26
C ALA A 136 -2.59 -27.64 12.04
N GLY A 137 -2.33 -27.18 10.83
CA GLY A 137 -2.83 -27.77 9.59
C GLY A 137 -4.32 -27.55 9.37
N GLU A 138 -4.87 -26.52 10.00
CA GLU A 138 -6.26 -26.10 9.85
C GLU A 138 -6.42 -25.17 8.65
N ASP A 139 -7.62 -25.15 8.08
CA ASP A 139 -7.97 -24.27 6.97
C ASP A 139 -8.24 -22.86 7.48
N PHE A 140 -7.61 -21.86 6.87
CA PHE A 140 -7.67 -20.47 7.32
C PHE A 140 -7.88 -19.52 6.14
N ASP A 141 -8.38 -18.33 6.46
CA ASP A 141 -8.62 -17.21 5.54
C ASP A 141 -7.94 -15.97 6.12
N TYR A 142 -6.83 -15.55 5.51
CA TYR A 142 -6.05 -14.43 6.01
C TYR A 142 -6.74 -13.10 5.70
N VAL A 143 -7.14 -12.38 6.76
CA VAL A 143 -7.69 -11.03 6.65
C VAL A 143 -6.55 -10.02 6.77
N GLY A 144 -6.28 -9.32 5.67
CA GLY A 144 -5.14 -8.41 5.57
C GLY A 144 -5.30 -7.08 6.31
N ALA A 145 -4.17 -6.50 6.70
CA ALA A 145 -4.09 -5.17 7.29
C ALA A 145 -4.45 -4.06 6.28
N SER A 146 -4.21 -4.27 4.99
CA SER A 146 -4.60 -3.33 3.92
C SER A 146 -6.06 -3.46 3.50
N GLY A 147 -6.74 -4.50 3.92
CA GLY A 147 -8.14 -4.83 3.58
C GLY A 147 -8.30 -6.25 3.07
N PRO A 148 -9.39 -6.55 2.37
CA PRO A 148 -9.58 -7.85 1.72
C PRO A 148 -8.46 -8.11 0.69
N ILE A 149 -7.84 -9.28 0.75
CA ILE A 149 -6.73 -9.67 -0.13
C ILE A 149 -6.95 -11.02 -0.79
N ASP A 150 -8.19 -11.40 -1.01
CA ASP A 150 -8.52 -12.61 -1.77
C ASP A 150 -7.88 -12.59 -3.16
N LEU A 151 -7.07 -13.58 -3.47
CA LEU A 151 -6.43 -13.71 -4.76
C LEU A 151 -7.29 -14.54 -5.72
N ASP A 152 -7.36 -14.11 -6.96
CA ASP A 152 -8.00 -14.88 -8.02
C ASP A 152 -7.13 -16.05 -8.52
N ALA A 153 -7.61 -16.79 -9.51
CA ALA A 153 -6.89 -17.93 -10.07
C ALA A 153 -5.54 -17.58 -10.74
N ASN A 154 -5.30 -16.30 -11.02
CA ASN A 154 -4.04 -15.81 -11.59
C ASN A 154 -3.08 -15.31 -10.49
N GLY A 155 -3.56 -15.19 -9.25
CA GLY A 155 -2.83 -14.61 -8.13
C GLY A 155 -2.97 -13.10 -8.02
N ASP A 156 -3.97 -12.51 -8.69
CA ASP A 156 -4.25 -11.08 -8.61
C ASP A 156 -5.27 -10.80 -7.50
N PRO A 157 -5.11 -9.71 -6.70
CA PRO A 157 -6.10 -9.30 -5.72
C PRO A 157 -7.45 -9.00 -6.37
N THR A 158 -8.53 -9.54 -5.83
CA THR A 158 -9.89 -9.33 -6.35
C THR A 158 -10.51 -8.00 -5.93
N ALA A 159 -9.96 -7.36 -4.91
CA ALA A 159 -10.40 -6.07 -4.40
C ALA A 159 -9.20 -5.23 -3.94
N GLY A 160 -9.41 -3.91 -3.82
CA GLY A 160 -8.41 -3.00 -3.30
C GLY A 160 -9.05 -1.69 -2.84
N THR A 161 -8.51 -1.11 -1.80
CA THR A 161 -8.89 0.21 -1.31
C THR A 161 -7.94 1.26 -1.88
N TYR A 162 -8.49 2.38 -2.33
CA TYR A 162 -7.72 3.51 -2.85
C TYR A 162 -8.14 4.78 -2.14
N ASP A 163 -7.14 5.59 -1.76
CA ASP A 163 -7.33 6.92 -1.23
C ASP A 163 -7.27 7.95 -2.36
N ILE A 164 -8.17 8.92 -2.31
CA ILE A 164 -8.03 10.16 -3.08
C ILE A 164 -7.43 11.18 -2.13
N TYR A 165 -6.20 11.60 -2.38
CA TYR A 165 -5.52 12.59 -1.57
C TYR A 165 -5.49 13.95 -2.26
N GLN A 166 -5.28 15.01 -1.48
CA GLN A 166 -5.06 16.35 -1.98
C GLN A 166 -3.73 16.89 -1.43
N ILE A 167 -2.92 17.46 -2.31
CA ILE A 167 -1.65 18.08 -1.91
C ILE A 167 -1.98 19.34 -1.12
N GLN A 168 -1.43 19.43 0.08
CA GLN A 168 -1.52 20.59 0.96
C GLN A 168 -0.10 21.11 1.19
N GLY A 169 0.07 22.41 1.08
CA GLY A 169 1.35 23.05 1.41
C GLY A 169 1.68 22.85 2.88
N SER A 170 2.95 22.80 3.21
CA SER A 170 3.40 22.93 4.60
C SER A 170 3.20 24.38 5.03
N ASP A 171 2.35 24.62 6.04
CA ASP A 171 2.31 25.87 6.78
C ASP A 171 3.64 26.14 7.51
#